data_5dbb788a4d8d294b18b7213a64b0a10a
#
_entry.id   5dbb788a4d8d294b18b7213a64b0a10a
#
_cell.length_a   1.000
_cell.length_b   1.000
_cell.length_c   1.000
_cell.angle_alpha   90.00
_cell.angle_beta   90.00
_cell.angle_gamma   90.00
#
_symmetry.space_group_name_H-M   'P 1'
#
loop_
_entity.id
_entity.type
_entity.pdbx_description
1 polymer ?
#
loop_
_entity_poly.entity_id
_entity_poly.type
_entity_poly.pdbx_seq_one_letter_code
_entity_poly.pdbx_strand_id
1 'polypeptide(L)'
;MAKKVLILFYTQSGQLAQVVQSFAAPLVASGMRVEIVQAKPENEFTFPWTSKRFFDAMPESVLAIPAPMQPIELKETKYDLVVFAYQPWYLSLSIPANSILAAEEVKKVLKDTPVVTLIGARNMWISSQEKLKKVLNQLEAKLVGNIALVDRNSNSTSAITILYWMLTGKKDSYLGIFPKPGIQENDIANAATFGTTVSAFLQQGNWDGLQQALVDQHAVEVKPDLLFIEERAPRLFSIWANIIIKRKNRQAWLTFFKYYLLFALFIVAPVVLLINAVFFRPFFRKSIREKQLYYQGIKP
;
A
#
# COMPACT_ATOMS: atom_id res chain seq x y z
N MET A 1 1.47 32.55 -4.66
CA MET A 1 0.37 31.79 -5.24
C MET A 1 0.04 30.62 -4.31
N ALA A 2 -1.22 30.17 -4.25
CA ALA A 2 -1.57 28.99 -3.45
C ALA A 2 -0.88 27.74 -4.01
N LYS A 3 -0.32 26.92 -3.14
CA LYS A 3 0.29 25.63 -3.51
C LYS A 3 -0.75 24.68 -4.08
N LYS A 4 -0.38 23.94 -5.13
CA LYS A 4 -1.24 22.98 -5.81
C LYS A 4 -0.86 21.56 -5.41
N VAL A 5 -1.79 20.81 -4.87
CA VAL A 5 -1.59 19.43 -4.41
C VAL A 5 -2.54 18.52 -5.18
N LEU A 6 -2.01 17.45 -5.77
CA LEU A 6 -2.78 16.38 -6.36
C LEU A 6 -2.75 15.17 -5.42
N ILE A 7 -3.90 14.60 -5.11
CA ILE A 7 -4.03 13.32 -4.41
C ILE A 7 -4.65 12.31 -5.36
N LEU A 8 -3.84 11.36 -5.81
CA LEU A 8 -4.25 10.26 -6.69
C LEU A 8 -4.41 8.98 -5.90
N PHE A 9 -5.55 8.32 -6.03
CA PHE A 9 -5.78 7.07 -5.32
C PHE A 9 -6.81 6.17 -6.01
N TYR A 10 -6.77 4.89 -5.62
CA TYR A 10 -7.84 3.93 -5.79
C TYR A 10 -8.19 3.33 -4.44
N THR A 11 -9.45 3.07 -4.19
CA THR A 11 -9.91 2.40 -2.97
C THR A 11 -10.82 1.23 -3.29
N GLN A 12 -10.54 0.06 -2.69
CA GLN A 12 -11.33 -1.16 -2.88
C GLN A 12 -12.55 -1.19 -1.94
N SER A 13 -12.33 -0.88 -0.68
CA SER A 13 -13.32 -1.03 0.39
C SER A 13 -13.84 0.30 0.94
N GLY A 14 -13.41 1.42 0.36
CA GLY A 14 -13.70 2.77 0.86
C GLY A 14 -12.77 3.25 1.98
N GLN A 15 -12.02 2.36 2.65
CA GLN A 15 -11.20 2.76 3.80
C GLN A 15 -10.06 3.71 3.43
N LEU A 16 -9.35 3.46 2.31
CA LEU A 16 -8.29 4.37 1.88
C LEU A 16 -8.84 5.75 1.50
N ALA A 17 -10.08 5.84 1.00
CA ALA A 17 -10.72 7.13 0.75
C ALA A 17 -10.92 7.92 2.05
N GLN A 18 -11.28 7.27 3.16
CA GLN A 18 -11.39 7.92 4.48
C GLN A 18 -10.02 8.44 4.96
N VAL A 19 -8.96 7.66 4.77
CA VAL A 19 -7.59 8.08 5.08
C VAL A 19 -7.17 9.29 4.24
N VAL A 20 -7.45 9.27 2.94
CA VAL A 20 -7.19 10.38 2.01
C VAL A 20 -7.93 11.65 2.44
N GLN A 21 -9.20 11.56 2.81
CA GLN A 21 -9.98 12.72 3.26
C GLN A 21 -9.42 13.31 4.56
N SER A 22 -9.09 12.45 5.54
CA SER A 22 -8.47 12.90 6.79
C SER A 22 -7.12 13.58 6.56
N PHE A 23 -6.26 12.99 5.72
CA PHE A 23 -4.96 13.56 5.35
C PHE A 23 -5.10 14.89 4.60
N ALA A 24 -6.07 15.01 3.70
CA ALA A 24 -6.27 16.20 2.86
C ALA A 24 -6.82 17.41 3.64
N ALA A 25 -7.60 17.17 4.70
CA ALA A 25 -8.29 18.21 5.43
C ALA A 25 -7.36 19.38 5.90
N PRO A 26 -6.22 19.16 6.55
CA PRO A 26 -5.32 20.23 6.95
C PRO A 26 -4.64 20.94 5.77
N LEU A 27 -4.41 20.27 4.64
CA LEU A 27 -3.89 20.89 3.43
C LEU A 27 -4.90 21.93 2.88
N VAL A 28 -6.17 21.57 2.83
CA VAL A 28 -7.26 22.47 2.43
C VAL A 28 -7.40 23.62 3.42
N ALA A 29 -7.40 23.33 4.72
CA ALA A 29 -7.49 24.33 5.78
C ALA A 29 -6.33 25.35 5.74
N SER A 30 -5.16 24.94 5.24
CA SER A 30 -3.99 25.80 5.04
C SER A 30 -4.06 26.66 3.76
N GLY A 31 -5.20 26.67 3.06
CA GLY A 31 -5.41 27.47 1.85
C GLY A 31 -4.75 26.92 0.57
N MET A 32 -4.35 25.65 0.56
CA MET A 32 -3.81 24.98 -0.63
C MET A 32 -4.93 24.60 -1.59
N ARG A 33 -4.63 24.58 -2.89
CA ARG A 33 -5.51 24.00 -3.93
C ARG A 33 -5.30 22.51 -3.99
N VAL A 34 -6.18 21.75 -3.32
CA VAL A 34 -6.11 20.30 -3.28
C VAL A 34 -7.08 19.72 -4.30
N GLU A 35 -6.54 18.97 -5.25
CA GLU A 35 -7.30 18.15 -6.19
C GLU A 35 -7.23 16.69 -5.76
N ILE A 36 -8.38 16.08 -5.51
CA ILE A 36 -8.49 14.68 -5.10
C ILE A 36 -9.11 13.89 -6.24
N VAL A 37 -8.35 12.97 -6.82
CA VAL A 37 -8.76 12.16 -7.97
C VAL A 37 -8.79 10.69 -7.58
N GLN A 38 -9.98 10.14 -7.51
CA GLN A 38 -10.17 8.70 -7.36
C GLN A 38 -10.20 8.06 -8.74
N ALA A 39 -9.16 7.34 -9.08
CA ALA A 39 -9.07 6.61 -10.33
C ALA A 39 -10.02 5.39 -10.34
N LYS A 40 -10.65 5.14 -11.48
CA LYS A 40 -11.62 4.07 -11.66
C LYS A 40 -11.19 3.14 -12.80
N PRO A 41 -11.05 1.82 -12.55
CA PRO A 41 -10.93 0.85 -13.63
C PRO A 41 -12.20 0.83 -14.49
N GLU A 42 -12.07 0.60 -15.81
CA GLU A 42 -13.24 0.39 -16.70
C GLU A 42 -14.06 -0.81 -16.24
N ASN A 43 -13.38 -1.90 -15.85
CA ASN A 43 -14.00 -3.06 -15.23
C ASN A 43 -13.71 -3.02 -13.73
N GLU A 44 -14.69 -2.61 -12.94
CA GLU A 44 -14.53 -2.47 -11.50
C GLU A 44 -14.16 -3.77 -10.80
N PHE A 45 -13.23 -3.66 -9.86
CA PHE A 45 -12.98 -4.72 -8.88
C PHE A 45 -14.06 -4.64 -7.81
N THR A 46 -15.15 -5.38 -8.01
CA THR A 46 -16.31 -5.34 -7.10
C THR A 46 -15.94 -5.67 -5.66
N PHE A 47 -16.54 -4.95 -4.73
CA PHE A 47 -16.44 -5.23 -3.30
C PHE A 47 -17.86 -5.53 -2.74
N PRO A 48 -18.04 -6.61 -1.95
CA PRO A 48 -17.06 -7.61 -1.56
C PRO A 48 -16.55 -8.47 -2.73
N TRP A 49 -15.35 -9.03 -2.55
CA TRP A 49 -14.75 -9.90 -3.55
C TRP A 49 -15.43 -11.28 -3.57
N THR A 50 -15.63 -11.84 -4.76
CA THR A 50 -15.77 -13.29 -4.86
C THR A 50 -14.40 -13.95 -4.71
N SER A 51 -14.37 -15.16 -4.10
CA SER A 51 -13.11 -15.92 -3.98
C SER A 51 -12.38 -16.08 -5.32
N LYS A 52 -13.13 -16.30 -6.42
CA LYS A 52 -12.57 -16.38 -7.76
C LYS A 52 -11.85 -15.10 -8.17
N ARG A 53 -12.51 -13.95 -8.11
CA ARG A 53 -11.94 -12.65 -8.50
C ARG A 53 -10.77 -12.25 -7.60
N PHE A 54 -10.86 -12.53 -6.30
CA PHE A 54 -9.77 -12.26 -5.37
C PHE A 54 -8.48 -12.94 -5.84
N PHE A 55 -8.49 -14.25 -6.10
CA PHE A 55 -7.28 -14.96 -6.54
C PHE A 55 -6.89 -14.66 -7.99
N ASP A 56 -7.85 -14.34 -8.85
CA ASP A 56 -7.61 -14.00 -10.25
C ASP A 56 -6.81 -12.71 -10.44
N ALA A 57 -6.90 -11.76 -9.49
CA ALA A 57 -6.13 -10.53 -9.51
C ALA A 57 -4.64 -10.71 -9.14
N MET A 58 -4.21 -11.90 -8.66
CA MET A 58 -2.85 -12.09 -8.16
C MET A 58 -1.77 -11.96 -9.24
N PRO A 59 -1.84 -12.65 -10.38
CA PRO A 59 -0.78 -12.61 -11.37
C PRO A 59 -0.53 -11.20 -11.91
N GLU A 60 -1.58 -10.47 -12.26
CA GLU A 60 -1.47 -9.12 -12.83
C GLU A 60 -0.94 -8.12 -11.79
N SER A 61 -1.38 -8.22 -10.53
CA SER A 61 -0.84 -7.38 -9.46
C SER A 61 0.65 -7.60 -9.26
N VAL A 62 1.08 -8.87 -9.17
CA VAL A 62 2.48 -9.25 -8.92
C VAL A 62 3.40 -8.88 -10.09
N LEU A 63 2.92 -9.04 -11.32
CA LEU A 63 3.67 -8.77 -12.56
C LEU A 63 3.52 -7.32 -13.03
N ALA A 64 2.83 -6.48 -12.25
CA ALA A 64 2.59 -5.08 -12.58
C ALA A 64 1.90 -4.87 -13.96
N ILE A 65 0.99 -5.76 -14.33
CA ILE A 65 0.21 -5.66 -15.56
C ILE A 65 -0.97 -4.71 -15.30
N PRO A 66 -1.04 -3.56 -15.98
CA PRO A 66 -2.13 -2.61 -15.79
C PRO A 66 -3.45 -3.13 -16.38
N ALA A 67 -4.56 -2.67 -15.83
CA ALA A 67 -5.90 -2.83 -16.40
C ALA A 67 -6.35 -1.53 -17.08
N PRO A 68 -7.28 -1.59 -18.06
CA PRO A 68 -7.90 -0.40 -18.61
C PRO A 68 -8.55 0.46 -17.54
N MET A 69 -8.36 1.77 -17.62
CA MET A 69 -8.87 2.76 -16.68
C MET A 69 -9.79 3.75 -17.40
N GLN A 70 -10.78 4.26 -16.69
CA GLN A 70 -11.48 5.46 -17.13
C GLN A 70 -10.48 6.61 -17.22
N PRO A 71 -10.68 7.59 -18.11
CA PRO A 71 -9.79 8.74 -18.24
C PRO A 71 -9.52 9.43 -16.89
N ILE A 72 -8.24 9.69 -16.60
CA ILE A 72 -7.85 10.43 -15.41
C ILE A 72 -7.74 11.90 -15.80
N GLU A 73 -8.80 12.65 -15.54
CA GLU A 73 -8.83 14.08 -15.84
C GLU A 73 -8.15 14.85 -14.71
N LEU A 74 -7.10 15.62 -15.06
CA LEU A 74 -6.34 16.48 -14.15
C LEU A 74 -6.60 17.94 -14.50
N LYS A 75 -6.88 18.76 -13.48
CA LYS A 75 -7.16 20.19 -13.66
C LYS A 75 -5.93 21.03 -13.98
N GLU A 76 -4.76 20.55 -13.57
CA GLU A 76 -3.50 21.26 -13.70
C GLU A 76 -2.46 20.38 -14.42
N THR A 77 -1.54 21.02 -15.12
CA THR A 77 -0.42 20.34 -15.79
C THR A 77 0.81 20.18 -14.88
N LYS A 78 0.86 20.90 -13.76
CA LYS A 78 1.93 20.85 -12.76
C LYS A 78 1.37 21.05 -11.37
N TYR A 79 1.92 20.29 -10.42
CA TYR A 79 1.61 20.37 -9.00
C TYR A 79 2.88 20.59 -8.19
N ASP A 80 2.74 21.26 -7.03
CA ASP A 80 3.83 21.42 -6.08
C ASP A 80 4.09 20.15 -5.27
N LEU A 81 3.06 19.28 -5.17
CA LEU A 81 3.12 17.99 -4.50
C LEU A 81 2.11 17.02 -5.14
N VAL A 82 2.52 15.79 -5.32
CA VAL A 82 1.61 14.66 -5.59
C VAL A 82 1.58 13.73 -4.38
N VAL A 83 0.39 13.41 -3.89
CA VAL A 83 0.18 12.35 -2.89
C VAL A 83 -0.34 11.14 -3.64
N PHE A 84 0.45 10.07 -3.66
CA PHE A 84 0.04 8.81 -4.28
C PHE A 84 -0.44 7.84 -3.19
N ALA A 85 -1.76 7.68 -3.07
CA ALA A 85 -2.34 6.80 -2.07
C ALA A 85 -2.73 5.45 -2.69
N TYR A 86 -2.26 4.34 -2.09
CA TYR A 86 -2.46 3.01 -2.66
C TYR A 86 -2.58 1.90 -1.62
N GLN A 87 -3.04 0.75 -2.09
CA GLN A 87 -3.16 -0.48 -1.32
C GLN A 87 -2.28 -1.55 -1.96
N PRO A 88 -1.46 -2.26 -1.16
CA PRO A 88 -0.76 -3.45 -1.62
C PRO A 88 -1.74 -4.62 -1.86
N TRP A 89 -1.59 -5.30 -2.99
CA TRP A 89 -2.19 -6.60 -3.26
C TRP A 89 -1.07 -7.61 -3.51
N TYR A 90 -1.11 -8.75 -2.83
CA TYR A 90 -0.12 -9.83 -3.00
C TYR A 90 1.35 -9.35 -2.91
N LEU A 91 1.64 -8.51 -1.91
CA LEU A 91 2.97 -7.91 -1.67
C LEU A 91 3.50 -7.08 -2.87
N SER A 92 2.58 -6.56 -3.67
CA SER A 92 2.86 -5.72 -4.84
C SER A 92 1.91 -4.54 -4.86
N LEU A 93 2.10 -3.61 -5.78
CA LEU A 93 1.10 -2.60 -6.05
C LEU A 93 -0.19 -3.27 -6.54
N SER A 94 -1.34 -2.76 -6.13
CA SER A 94 -2.62 -3.21 -6.69
C SER A 94 -2.68 -2.96 -8.20
N ILE A 95 -3.49 -3.72 -8.93
CA ILE A 95 -3.65 -3.51 -10.37
C ILE A 95 -4.04 -2.05 -10.68
N PRO A 96 -5.03 -1.42 -10.00
CA PRO A 96 -5.34 -0.02 -10.24
C PRO A 96 -4.18 0.94 -9.95
N ALA A 97 -3.36 0.66 -8.91
CA ALA A 97 -2.19 1.49 -8.62
C ALA A 97 -1.15 1.42 -9.76
N ASN A 98 -0.89 0.22 -10.30
CA ASN A 98 -0.05 0.05 -11.48
C ASN A 98 -0.63 0.78 -12.70
N SER A 99 -1.95 0.72 -12.88
CA SER A 99 -2.64 1.39 -14.01
C SER A 99 -2.56 2.90 -13.92
N ILE A 100 -2.73 3.48 -12.72
CA ILE A 100 -2.56 4.92 -12.49
C ILE A 100 -1.14 5.36 -12.89
N LEU A 101 -0.11 4.63 -12.44
CA LEU A 101 1.28 4.95 -12.75
C LEU A 101 1.65 4.74 -14.23
N ALA A 102 0.86 3.93 -14.95
CA ALA A 102 1.04 3.70 -16.38
C ALA A 102 0.38 4.79 -17.24
N ALA A 103 -0.56 5.58 -16.70
CA ALA A 103 -1.28 6.62 -17.45
C ALA A 103 -0.36 7.77 -17.81
N GLU A 104 -0.40 8.21 -19.09
CA GLU A 104 0.53 9.22 -19.63
C GLU A 104 0.35 10.59 -18.97
N GLU A 105 -0.87 10.99 -18.65
CA GLU A 105 -1.17 12.21 -17.91
C GLU A 105 -0.57 12.20 -16.51
N VAL A 106 -0.55 11.04 -15.85
CA VAL A 106 0.04 10.87 -14.52
C VAL A 106 1.56 10.90 -14.59
N LYS A 107 2.17 10.23 -15.57
CA LYS A 107 3.63 10.26 -15.78
C LYS A 107 4.12 11.70 -15.99
N LYS A 108 3.39 12.50 -16.78
CA LYS A 108 3.75 13.91 -17.05
C LYS A 108 3.78 14.75 -15.77
N VAL A 109 2.78 14.60 -14.89
CA VAL A 109 2.72 15.40 -13.66
C VAL A 109 3.63 14.88 -12.55
N LEU A 110 4.05 13.60 -12.61
CA LEU A 110 5.00 13.02 -11.65
C LEU A 110 6.44 13.47 -11.92
N LYS A 111 6.80 13.70 -13.17
CA LYS A 111 8.17 14.11 -13.54
C LYS A 111 8.59 15.37 -12.79
N ASP A 112 9.77 15.29 -12.14
CA ASP A 112 10.37 16.36 -11.30
C ASP A 112 9.51 16.83 -10.12
N THR A 113 8.37 16.18 -9.86
CA THR A 113 7.44 16.59 -8.81
C THR A 113 7.72 15.84 -7.50
N PRO A 114 7.70 16.55 -6.34
CA PRO A 114 7.72 15.91 -5.03
C PRO A 114 6.54 14.96 -4.85
N VAL A 115 6.80 13.75 -4.33
CA VAL A 115 5.79 12.72 -4.10
C VAL A 115 5.80 12.28 -2.65
N VAL A 116 4.63 12.25 -2.02
CA VAL A 116 4.40 11.56 -0.74
C VAL A 116 3.56 10.33 -1.02
N THR A 117 3.99 9.16 -0.53
CA THR A 117 3.20 7.94 -0.60
C THR A 117 2.36 7.74 0.64
N LEU A 118 1.09 7.38 0.46
CA LEU A 118 0.13 7.11 1.52
C LEU A 118 -0.43 5.69 1.36
N ILE A 119 0.00 4.78 2.22
CA ILE A 119 -0.27 3.36 2.08
C ILE A 119 -1.36 2.94 3.07
N GLY A 120 -2.39 2.26 2.57
CA GLY A 120 -3.33 1.53 3.39
C GLY A 120 -3.13 0.02 3.21
N ALA A 121 -2.64 -0.67 4.23
CA ALA A 121 -2.27 -2.08 4.12
C ALA A 121 -2.81 -2.94 5.26
N ARG A 122 -2.85 -4.26 5.05
CA ARG A 122 -3.09 -5.20 6.15
C ARG A 122 -1.96 -5.10 7.19
N ASN A 123 -0.73 -5.45 6.81
CA ASN A 123 0.45 -5.35 7.68
C ASN A 123 1.78 -5.47 6.91
N MET A 124 1.74 -5.91 5.66
CA MET A 124 2.92 -6.08 4.79
C MET A 124 2.82 -5.11 3.62
N TRP A 125 3.68 -4.12 3.59
CA TRP A 125 3.67 -3.03 2.60
C TRP A 125 5.05 -2.75 2.01
N ILE A 126 6.12 -3.21 2.65
CA ILE A 126 7.52 -2.90 2.32
C ILE A 126 7.83 -3.29 0.87
N SER A 127 7.50 -4.53 0.49
CA SER A 127 7.80 -5.03 -0.85
C SER A 127 7.09 -4.22 -1.96
N SER A 128 5.86 -3.79 -1.72
CA SER A 128 5.13 -2.94 -2.66
C SER A 128 5.75 -1.54 -2.73
N GLN A 129 6.18 -0.98 -1.61
CA GLN A 129 6.84 0.32 -1.55
C GLN A 129 8.21 0.29 -2.27
N GLU A 130 8.99 -0.76 -2.11
CA GLU A 130 10.25 -0.91 -2.84
C GLU A 130 10.06 -1.02 -4.36
N LYS A 131 8.96 -1.65 -4.80
CA LYS A 131 8.58 -1.63 -6.22
C LYS A 131 8.17 -0.23 -6.67
N LEU A 132 7.38 0.48 -5.86
CA LEU A 132 6.96 1.85 -6.16
C LEU A 132 8.13 2.82 -6.22
N LYS A 133 9.09 2.74 -5.29
CA LYS A 133 10.33 3.56 -5.33
C LYS A 133 11.04 3.43 -6.69
N LYS A 134 11.15 2.20 -7.22
CA LYS A 134 11.76 1.96 -8.54
C LYS A 134 10.97 2.60 -9.67
N VAL A 135 9.64 2.49 -9.64
CA VAL A 135 8.76 3.12 -10.65
C VAL A 135 8.87 4.64 -10.57
N LEU A 136 8.80 5.23 -9.38
CA LEU A 136 8.93 6.68 -9.19
C LEU A 136 10.29 7.19 -9.68
N ASN A 137 11.37 6.46 -9.40
CA ASN A 137 12.71 6.80 -9.92
C ASN A 137 12.77 6.75 -11.46
N GLN A 138 12.15 5.75 -12.09
CA GLN A 138 12.05 5.66 -13.55
C GLN A 138 11.22 6.80 -14.17
N LEU A 139 10.24 7.31 -13.42
CA LEU A 139 9.40 8.45 -13.82
C LEU A 139 10.03 9.81 -13.46
N GLU A 140 11.25 9.82 -12.96
CA GLU A 140 11.96 11.02 -12.50
C GLU A 140 11.16 11.80 -11.41
N ALA A 141 10.32 11.11 -10.65
CA ALA A 141 9.57 11.68 -9.53
C ALA A 141 10.42 11.71 -8.25
N LYS A 142 10.23 12.73 -7.43
CA LYS A 142 11.04 12.96 -6.21
C LYS A 142 10.28 12.44 -4.98
N LEU A 143 10.52 11.21 -4.55
CA LEU A 143 9.92 10.68 -3.34
C LEU A 143 10.48 11.45 -2.11
N VAL A 144 9.61 12.19 -1.40
CA VAL A 144 9.97 13.05 -0.27
C VAL A 144 9.38 12.56 1.06
N GLY A 145 8.36 11.71 1.03
CA GLY A 145 7.74 11.16 2.24
C GLY A 145 7.00 9.85 2.00
N ASN A 146 6.93 9.03 3.05
CA ASN A 146 6.18 7.79 3.07
C ASN A 146 5.37 7.68 4.35
N ILE A 147 4.09 7.34 4.24
CA ILE A 147 3.15 7.10 5.33
C ILE A 147 2.53 5.72 5.08
N ALA A 148 2.58 4.84 6.08
CA ALA A 148 2.05 3.48 5.96
C ALA A 148 1.13 3.15 7.14
N LEU A 149 -0.17 3.24 6.91
CA LEU A 149 -1.19 2.87 7.88
C LEU A 149 -1.56 1.40 7.71
N VAL A 150 -1.51 0.66 8.80
CA VAL A 150 -1.70 -0.79 8.78
C VAL A 150 -2.74 -1.26 9.79
N ASP A 151 -3.31 -2.43 9.55
CA ASP A 151 -4.05 -3.17 10.57
C ASP A 151 -3.06 -3.58 11.68
N ARG A 152 -3.34 -3.13 12.90
CA ARG A 152 -2.46 -3.36 14.08
C ARG A 152 -2.61 -4.73 14.69
N ASN A 153 -3.61 -5.50 14.28
CA ASN A 153 -3.84 -6.85 14.79
C ASN A 153 -2.65 -7.78 14.48
N SER A 154 -2.56 -8.88 15.22
CA SER A 154 -1.54 -9.91 14.95
C SER A 154 -1.66 -10.44 13.52
N ASN A 155 -0.56 -10.95 12.95
CA ASN A 155 -0.55 -11.40 11.56
C ASN A 155 -1.64 -12.47 11.26
N SER A 156 -1.82 -13.44 12.15
CA SER A 156 -2.83 -14.49 11.98
C SER A 156 -4.26 -13.96 12.17
N THR A 157 -4.48 -13.15 13.19
CA THR A 157 -5.78 -12.49 13.44
C THR A 157 -6.18 -11.61 12.26
N SER A 158 -5.28 -10.73 11.83
CA SER A 158 -5.50 -9.85 10.69
C SER A 158 -5.75 -10.63 9.38
N ALA A 159 -5.10 -11.78 9.19
CA ALA A 159 -5.36 -12.62 8.01
C ALA A 159 -6.81 -13.14 7.98
N ILE A 160 -7.32 -13.59 9.13
CA ILE A 160 -8.69 -14.08 9.25
C ILE A 160 -9.69 -12.95 9.05
N THR A 161 -9.51 -11.85 9.78
CA THR A 161 -10.47 -10.73 9.79
C THR A 161 -10.52 -9.98 8.46
N ILE A 162 -9.37 -9.80 7.78
CA ILE A 162 -9.31 -9.20 6.46
C ILE A 162 -9.95 -10.10 5.39
N LEU A 163 -9.70 -11.42 5.42
CA LEU A 163 -10.36 -12.34 4.50
C LEU A 163 -11.88 -12.32 4.70
N TYR A 164 -12.35 -12.33 5.94
CA TYR A 164 -13.76 -12.19 6.25
C TYR A 164 -14.34 -10.90 5.64
N TRP A 165 -13.71 -9.74 5.92
CA TRP A 165 -14.15 -8.46 5.38
C TRP A 165 -14.12 -8.42 3.85
N MET A 166 -13.02 -8.87 3.23
CA MET A 166 -12.87 -8.87 1.78
C MET A 166 -13.94 -9.72 1.07
N LEU A 167 -14.32 -10.84 1.65
CA LEU A 167 -15.26 -11.78 1.02
C LEU A 167 -16.72 -11.53 1.38
N THR A 168 -17.01 -10.85 2.49
CA THR A 168 -18.39 -10.61 2.96
C THR A 168 -18.81 -9.15 2.90
N GLY A 169 -17.88 -8.22 2.80
CA GLY A 169 -18.12 -6.77 2.92
C GLY A 169 -18.36 -6.29 4.35
N LYS A 170 -18.47 -7.18 5.33
CA LYS A 170 -18.78 -6.84 6.72
C LYS A 170 -17.49 -6.45 7.47
N LYS A 171 -17.50 -5.27 8.11
CA LYS A 171 -16.38 -4.73 8.89
C LYS A 171 -16.68 -4.80 10.40
N ASP A 172 -17.43 -5.79 10.83
CA ASP A 172 -17.77 -6.06 12.22
C ASP A 172 -16.80 -7.07 12.87
N SER A 173 -17.03 -7.38 14.14
CA SER A 173 -16.29 -8.39 14.87
C SER A 173 -16.71 -9.78 14.40
N TYR A 174 -15.81 -10.47 13.67
CA TYR A 174 -16.07 -11.82 13.19
C TYR A 174 -16.28 -12.78 14.37
N LEU A 175 -17.38 -13.53 14.34
CA LEU A 175 -17.82 -14.45 15.42
C LEU A 175 -17.94 -13.78 16.82
N GLY A 176 -17.99 -12.47 16.91
CA GLY A 176 -18.03 -11.76 18.20
C GLY A 176 -16.73 -11.81 19.03
N ILE A 177 -15.71 -12.55 18.56
CA ILE A 177 -14.44 -12.76 19.29
C ILE A 177 -13.22 -12.14 18.58
N PHE A 178 -13.27 -12.00 17.26
CA PHE A 178 -12.19 -11.38 16.51
C PHE A 178 -12.36 -9.85 16.45
N PRO A 179 -11.27 -9.07 16.47
CA PRO A 179 -11.34 -7.62 16.34
C PRO A 179 -11.84 -7.20 14.95
N LYS A 180 -12.27 -5.95 14.83
CA LYS A 180 -12.63 -5.36 13.54
C LYS A 180 -11.41 -5.34 12.60
N PRO A 181 -11.60 -5.65 11.29
CA PRO A 181 -10.52 -5.66 10.30
C PRO A 181 -10.09 -4.26 9.86
N GLY A 182 -8.85 -4.19 9.39
CA GLY A 182 -8.32 -3.02 8.68
C GLY A 182 -7.74 -1.95 9.60
N ILE A 183 -7.50 -0.77 9.03
CA ILE A 183 -6.95 0.38 9.73
C ILE A 183 -7.96 0.87 10.77
N GLN A 184 -7.49 1.12 11.99
CA GLN A 184 -8.33 1.58 13.08
C GLN A 184 -8.81 3.01 12.85
N GLU A 185 -9.99 3.37 13.35
CA GLU A 185 -10.58 4.70 13.15
C GLU A 185 -9.70 5.82 13.70
N ASN A 186 -9.02 5.58 14.84
CA ASN A 186 -8.07 6.54 15.39
C ASN A 186 -6.87 6.77 14.46
N ASP A 187 -6.38 5.74 13.77
CA ASP A 187 -5.28 5.88 12.81
C ASP A 187 -5.75 6.61 11.55
N ILE A 188 -7.00 6.37 11.12
CA ILE A 188 -7.60 7.13 10.01
C ILE A 188 -7.74 8.61 10.38
N ALA A 189 -8.24 8.91 11.58
CA ALA A 189 -8.36 10.29 12.05
C ALA A 189 -6.98 10.95 12.20
N ASN A 190 -5.98 10.23 12.73
CA ASN A 190 -4.62 10.72 12.91
C ASN A 190 -3.88 10.99 11.59
N ALA A 191 -4.37 10.52 10.45
CA ALA A 191 -3.82 10.89 9.15
C ALA A 191 -3.82 12.41 8.91
N ALA A 192 -4.70 13.15 9.57
CA ALA A 192 -4.71 14.62 9.57
C ALA A 192 -3.42 15.21 10.15
N THR A 193 -2.84 14.59 11.20
CA THR A 193 -1.55 15.05 11.78
C THR A 193 -0.42 14.97 10.74
N PHE A 194 -0.39 13.88 9.97
CA PHE A 194 0.60 13.74 8.87
C PHE A 194 0.35 14.74 7.76
N GLY A 195 -0.92 15.01 7.42
CA GLY A 195 -1.28 16.06 6.47
C GLY A 195 -0.83 17.46 6.92
N THR A 196 -0.96 17.77 8.22
CA THR A 196 -0.46 19.02 8.80
C THR A 196 1.05 19.14 8.66
N THR A 197 1.78 18.07 8.97
CA THR A 197 3.25 18.03 8.81
C THR A 197 3.66 18.25 7.36
N VAL A 198 3.06 17.50 6.43
CA VAL A 198 3.34 17.65 4.99
C VAL A 198 2.99 19.06 4.50
N SER A 199 1.90 19.66 4.97
CA SER A 199 1.50 21.03 4.66
C SER A 199 2.58 22.04 5.06
N ALA A 200 3.14 21.90 6.27
CA ALA A 200 4.19 22.80 6.76
C ALA A 200 5.45 22.75 5.89
N PHE A 201 5.93 21.54 5.54
CA PHE A 201 7.09 21.38 4.67
C PHE A 201 6.83 21.90 3.24
N LEU A 202 5.63 21.67 2.71
CA LEU A 202 5.23 22.19 1.39
C LEU A 202 5.21 23.71 1.37
N GLN A 203 4.73 24.38 2.43
CA GLN A 203 4.75 25.84 2.55
C GLN A 203 6.17 26.40 2.59
N GLN A 204 7.07 25.72 3.30
CA GLN A 204 8.48 26.09 3.37
C GLN A 204 9.23 25.86 2.04
N GLY A 205 8.72 24.98 1.16
CA GLY A 205 9.36 24.60 -0.10
C GLY A 205 10.64 23.79 0.09
N ASN A 206 10.82 23.20 1.27
CA ASN A 206 11.93 22.33 1.60
C ASN A 206 11.40 21.01 2.17
N TRP A 207 11.97 19.89 1.72
CA TRP A 207 11.57 18.55 2.10
C TRP A 207 12.56 17.85 3.04
N ASP A 208 13.68 18.52 3.36
CA ASP A 208 14.70 17.97 4.25
C ASP A 208 14.12 17.74 5.65
N GLY A 209 14.22 16.50 6.13
CA GLY A 209 13.69 16.12 7.43
C GLY A 209 12.20 15.72 7.45
N LEU A 210 11.44 15.88 6.34
CA LEU A 210 10.03 15.48 6.33
C LEU A 210 9.84 14.00 6.73
N GLN A 211 10.62 13.09 6.12
CA GLN A 211 10.47 11.67 6.43
C GLN A 211 10.78 11.37 7.90
N GLN A 212 11.79 12.02 8.47
CA GLN A 212 12.08 11.84 9.89
C GLN A 212 10.94 12.36 10.78
N ALA A 213 10.39 13.54 10.47
CA ALA A 213 9.24 14.08 11.20
C ALA A 213 8.01 13.16 11.13
N LEU A 214 7.78 12.50 9.98
CA LEU A 214 6.72 11.50 9.83
C LEU A 214 7.01 10.24 10.65
N VAL A 215 8.25 9.76 10.66
CA VAL A 215 8.67 8.60 11.46
C VAL A 215 8.51 8.88 12.96
N ASP A 216 8.88 10.06 13.42
CA ASP A 216 8.74 10.49 14.82
C ASP A 216 7.27 10.55 15.26
N GLN A 217 6.35 10.78 14.32
CA GLN A 217 4.90 10.74 14.51
C GLN A 217 4.30 9.33 14.35
N HIS A 218 5.13 8.30 14.22
CA HIS A 218 4.69 6.92 13.96
C HIS A 218 3.90 6.73 12.65
N ALA A 219 4.14 7.57 11.64
CA ALA A 219 3.51 7.41 10.32
C ALA A 219 3.98 6.16 9.59
N VAL A 220 5.12 5.59 9.99
CA VAL A 220 5.72 4.39 9.38
C VAL A 220 6.18 3.44 10.47
N GLU A 221 5.55 2.27 10.51
CA GLU A 221 5.99 1.19 11.41
C GLU A 221 6.51 0.00 10.59
N VAL A 222 7.72 -0.45 10.90
CA VAL A 222 8.32 -1.67 10.33
C VAL A 222 8.37 -2.74 11.39
N LYS A 223 7.53 -3.77 11.25
CA LYS A 223 7.43 -4.89 12.20
C LYS A 223 8.58 -5.89 11.98
N PRO A 224 9.53 -6.03 12.94
CA PRO A 224 10.70 -6.91 12.78
C PRO A 224 10.32 -8.35 12.49
N ASP A 225 9.22 -8.81 13.09
CA ASP A 225 8.75 -10.19 12.98
C ASP A 225 8.32 -10.55 11.55
N LEU A 226 7.81 -9.57 10.80
CA LEU A 226 7.32 -9.77 9.44
C LEU A 226 8.41 -9.60 8.36
N LEU A 227 9.51 -8.91 8.68
CA LEU A 227 10.59 -8.63 7.72
C LEU A 227 11.09 -9.89 7.00
N PHE A 228 11.26 -10.98 7.77
CA PHE A 228 11.76 -12.24 7.22
C PHE A 228 10.86 -12.80 6.11
N ILE A 229 9.54 -12.73 6.31
CA ILE A 229 8.56 -13.21 5.33
C ILE A 229 8.43 -12.20 4.19
N GLU A 230 8.33 -10.91 4.52
CA GLU A 230 8.06 -9.85 3.54
C GLU A 230 9.20 -9.66 2.52
N GLU A 231 10.42 -9.97 2.90
CA GLU A 231 11.56 -9.96 1.97
C GLU A 231 11.62 -11.20 1.05
N ARG A 232 11.02 -12.33 1.45
CA ARG A 232 11.14 -13.62 0.73
C ARG A 232 9.88 -14.01 -0.03
N ALA A 233 8.72 -13.77 0.55
CA ALA A 233 7.45 -14.15 -0.04
C ALA A 233 7.20 -13.55 -1.45
N PRO A 234 7.63 -12.32 -1.79
CA PRO A 234 7.46 -11.77 -3.14
C PRO A 234 8.05 -12.63 -4.24
N ARG A 235 9.15 -13.33 -3.97
CA ARG A 235 9.75 -14.27 -4.96
C ARG A 235 8.81 -15.44 -5.25
N LEU A 236 8.17 -15.98 -4.21
CA LEU A 236 7.21 -17.08 -4.37
C LEU A 236 5.98 -16.62 -5.15
N PHE A 237 5.47 -15.42 -4.85
CA PHE A 237 4.36 -14.84 -5.62
C PHE A 237 4.75 -14.63 -7.09
N SER A 238 5.98 -14.16 -7.36
CA SER A 238 6.47 -13.98 -8.73
C SER A 238 6.56 -15.31 -9.49
N ILE A 239 7.02 -16.39 -8.85
CA ILE A 239 7.06 -17.73 -9.45
C ILE A 239 5.64 -18.17 -9.82
N TRP A 240 4.70 -18.09 -8.88
CA TRP A 240 3.30 -18.46 -9.13
C TRP A 240 2.66 -17.61 -10.23
N ALA A 241 2.85 -16.31 -10.20
CA ALA A 241 2.31 -15.40 -11.20
C ALA A 241 2.81 -15.75 -12.61
N ASN A 242 4.13 -15.98 -12.77
CA ASN A 242 4.72 -16.38 -14.04
C ASN A 242 4.26 -17.77 -14.53
N ILE A 243 3.97 -18.71 -13.63
CA ILE A 243 3.39 -20.00 -13.99
C ILE A 243 1.97 -19.78 -14.49
N ILE A 244 1.14 -19.08 -13.71
CA ILE A 244 -0.31 -18.96 -13.97
C ILE A 244 -0.58 -18.21 -15.27
N ILE A 245 0.13 -17.08 -15.51
CA ILE A 245 -0.11 -16.23 -16.69
C ILE A 245 0.12 -16.97 -18.00
N LYS A 246 0.99 -17.99 -18.02
CA LYS A 246 1.36 -18.78 -19.20
C LYS A 246 0.46 -20.00 -19.44
N ARG A 247 -0.48 -20.30 -18.53
CA ARG A 247 -1.26 -21.54 -18.61
C ARG A 247 -2.59 -21.37 -19.31
N LYS A 248 -2.93 -22.29 -20.22
CA LYS A 248 -4.25 -22.33 -20.88
C LYS A 248 -5.37 -22.52 -19.86
N ASN A 249 -5.19 -23.42 -18.90
CA ASN A 249 -6.15 -23.62 -17.81
C ASN A 249 -5.78 -22.79 -16.57
N ARG A 250 -5.84 -21.46 -16.72
CA ARG A 250 -5.54 -20.50 -15.66
C ARG A 250 -6.31 -20.80 -14.36
N GLN A 251 -7.61 -21.16 -14.47
CA GLN A 251 -8.47 -21.37 -13.30
C GLN A 251 -8.03 -22.53 -12.42
N ALA A 252 -7.56 -23.64 -12.98
CA ALA A 252 -7.03 -24.75 -12.21
C ALA A 252 -5.78 -24.34 -11.42
N TRP A 253 -4.87 -23.58 -12.03
CA TRP A 253 -3.66 -23.12 -11.38
C TRP A 253 -3.93 -22.06 -10.30
N LEU A 254 -4.94 -21.21 -10.47
CA LEU A 254 -5.41 -20.30 -9.43
C LEU A 254 -6.02 -21.06 -8.25
N THR A 255 -6.74 -22.15 -8.51
CA THR A 255 -7.26 -23.02 -7.44
C THR A 255 -6.11 -23.67 -6.67
N PHE A 256 -5.08 -24.15 -7.35
CA PHE A 256 -3.86 -24.68 -6.72
C PHE A 256 -3.18 -23.61 -5.86
N PHE A 257 -2.98 -22.41 -6.43
CA PHE A 257 -2.42 -21.28 -5.71
C PHE A 257 -3.22 -20.88 -4.48
N LYS A 258 -4.56 -20.92 -4.56
CA LYS A 258 -5.44 -20.65 -3.41
C LYS A 258 -5.11 -21.56 -2.23
N TYR A 259 -5.09 -22.87 -2.46
CA TYR A 259 -4.81 -23.82 -1.37
C TYR A 259 -3.36 -23.71 -0.89
N TYR A 260 -2.41 -23.51 -1.79
CA TYR A 260 -1.02 -23.20 -1.43
C TYR A 260 -0.93 -21.97 -0.54
N LEU A 261 -1.58 -20.87 -0.90
CA LEU A 261 -1.55 -19.61 -0.13
C LEU A 261 -2.20 -19.80 1.25
N LEU A 262 -3.34 -20.46 1.34
CA LEU A 262 -3.98 -20.72 2.62
C LEU A 262 -3.09 -21.59 3.52
N PHE A 263 -2.50 -22.65 2.99
CA PHE A 263 -1.54 -23.49 3.72
C PHE A 263 -0.31 -22.69 4.15
N ALA A 264 0.27 -21.91 3.23
CA ALA A 264 1.42 -21.06 3.54
C ALA A 264 1.10 -20.01 4.62
N LEU A 265 -0.08 -19.40 4.58
CA LEU A 265 -0.48 -18.34 5.51
C LEU A 265 -0.80 -18.87 6.91
N PHE A 266 -1.52 -19.99 7.01
CA PHE A 266 -2.05 -20.47 8.29
C PHE A 266 -1.19 -21.57 8.94
N ILE A 267 -0.35 -22.27 8.18
CA ILE A 267 0.51 -23.33 8.70
C ILE A 267 1.99 -22.93 8.61
N VAL A 268 2.48 -22.63 7.40
CA VAL A 268 3.93 -22.38 7.20
C VAL A 268 4.37 -21.07 7.84
N ALA A 269 3.64 -19.98 7.65
CA ALA A 269 4.06 -18.68 8.16
C ALA A 269 4.13 -18.62 9.70
N PRO A 270 3.16 -19.12 10.49
CA PRO A 270 3.29 -19.17 11.94
C PRO A 270 4.52 -19.99 12.40
N VAL A 271 4.78 -21.15 11.79
CA VAL A 271 5.94 -21.99 12.12
C VAL A 271 7.24 -21.26 11.79
N VAL A 272 7.34 -20.66 10.60
CA VAL A 272 8.52 -19.90 10.17
C VAL A 272 8.74 -18.69 11.07
N LEU A 273 7.69 -17.97 11.44
CA LEU A 273 7.79 -16.82 12.36
C LEU A 273 8.26 -17.26 13.74
N LEU A 274 7.76 -18.37 14.26
CA LEU A 274 8.19 -18.93 15.54
C LEU A 274 9.68 -19.33 15.49
N ILE A 275 10.10 -20.07 14.48
CA ILE A 275 11.51 -20.46 14.28
C ILE A 275 12.39 -19.20 14.17
N ASN A 276 11.97 -18.22 13.37
CA ASN A 276 12.70 -16.97 13.22
C ASN A 276 12.82 -16.22 14.55
N ALA A 277 11.74 -16.14 15.33
CA ALA A 277 11.74 -15.44 16.61
C ALA A 277 12.68 -16.08 17.63
N VAL A 278 12.71 -17.42 17.69
CA VAL A 278 13.49 -18.17 18.69
C VAL A 278 14.96 -18.30 18.27
N PHE A 279 15.23 -18.70 17.03
CA PHE A 279 16.58 -19.11 16.61
C PHE A 279 17.35 -18.04 15.82
N PHE A 280 16.68 -17.16 15.08
CA PHE A 280 17.39 -16.22 14.21
C PHE A 280 17.39 -14.79 14.75
N ARG A 281 16.26 -14.28 15.21
CA ARG A 281 16.11 -12.89 15.66
C ARG A 281 17.10 -12.48 16.75
N PRO A 282 17.45 -13.32 17.76
CA PRO A 282 18.43 -12.94 18.77
C PRO A 282 19.81 -12.63 18.22
N PHE A 283 20.23 -13.36 17.16
CA PHE A 283 21.56 -13.22 16.56
C PHE A 283 21.63 -12.11 15.51
N PHE A 284 20.50 -11.75 14.88
CA PHE A 284 20.47 -10.77 13.79
C PHE A 284 19.87 -9.41 14.19
N ARG A 285 19.83 -9.08 15.48
CA ARG A 285 19.21 -7.83 15.99
C ARG A 285 19.74 -6.58 15.31
N LYS A 286 21.08 -6.47 15.12
CA LYS A 286 21.72 -5.34 14.46
C LYS A 286 21.24 -5.20 13.01
N SER A 287 21.32 -6.27 12.23
CA SER A 287 20.86 -6.28 10.83
C SER A 287 19.37 -5.98 10.69
N ILE A 288 18.54 -6.51 11.60
CA ILE A 288 17.09 -6.21 11.62
C ILE A 288 16.86 -4.72 11.87
N ARG A 289 17.58 -4.11 12.81
CA ARG A 289 17.47 -2.67 13.10
C ARG A 289 17.93 -1.82 11.92
N GLU A 290 19.02 -2.16 11.26
CA GLU A 290 19.49 -1.49 10.04
C GLU A 290 18.43 -1.54 8.94
N LYS A 291 17.80 -2.70 8.73
CA LYS A 291 16.70 -2.87 7.79
C LYS A 291 15.44 -2.06 8.19
N GLN A 292 15.10 -2.02 9.47
CA GLN A 292 13.98 -1.18 9.93
C GLN A 292 14.23 0.29 9.58
N LEU A 293 15.43 0.82 9.87
CA LEU A 293 15.81 2.19 9.52
C LEU A 293 15.77 2.42 8.00
N TYR A 294 16.27 1.47 7.22
CA TYR A 294 16.21 1.56 5.76
C TYR A 294 14.77 1.64 5.25
N TYR A 295 13.89 0.73 5.70
CA TYR A 295 12.49 0.69 5.23
C TYR A 295 11.61 1.81 5.81
N GLN A 296 11.99 2.41 6.93
CA GLN A 296 11.37 3.64 7.41
C GLN A 296 11.76 4.86 6.56
N GLY A 297 12.86 4.77 5.83
CA GLY A 297 13.34 5.82 4.94
C GLY A 297 12.71 5.77 3.54
N ILE A 298 13.01 6.80 2.78
CA ILE A 298 12.53 6.99 1.39
C ILE A 298 13.60 6.73 0.33
N LYS A 299 14.84 6.49 0.72
CA LYS A 299 15.93 6.20 -0.23
C LYS A 299 15.69 4.85 -0.92
N PRO A 300 15.97 4.75 -2.23
CA PRO A 300 15.88 3.50 -2.97
C PRO A 300 16.97 2.49 -2.56
#